data_86b0e1c9689dc19426821d78aef96a40
#
_entry.id   86b0e1c9689dc19426821d78aef96a40
#
_cell.length_a   1.000
_cell.length_b   1.000
_cell.length_c   1.000
_cell.angle_alpha   90.00
_cell.angle_beta   90.00
_cell.angle_gamma   90.00
#
_symmetry.space_group_name_H-M   'P 1'
#
loop_
_entity.id
_entity.type
_entity.pdbx_description
1 polymer ?
#
loop_
_entity_poly.entity_id
_entity_poly.type
_entity_poly.pdbx_seq_one_letter_code
_entity_poly.pdbx_strand_id
1 'polypeptide(L)'
;MGIQSERLCANVVRGLVMDAVQRANSGHPGMPLGMAEAGVVLWSRFLSFDPADPKWPNRDRFVLSAGHGSMLLYALLHLSGFDLSLDDIREFRQWGSRTPGHPEYGHTPGVETTTGPLGQGLANGVGMAIAERWLATRFNQPDFELIDHYTYVVAGDGCLME
;
A
#
# COMPACT_ATOMS: atom_id res chain seq x y z
N MET A 1 9.90 12.22 -10.83
CA MET A 1 11.14 11.83 -10.11
C MET A 1 12.14 11.24 -11.12
N GLY A 2 13.46 11.47 -11.00
CA GLY A 2 14.45 10.88 -11.90
C GLY A 2 14.86 9.47 -11.43
N ILE A 3 15.38 8.63 -12.35
CA ILE A 3 15.78 7.23 -12.09
C ILE A 3 16.74 7.11 -10.89
N GLN A 4 17.67 8.04 -10.73
CA GLN A 4 18.61 8.01 -9.60
C GLN A 4 17.91 8.23 -8.25
N SER A 5 16.93 9.14 -8.20
CA SER A 5 16.12 9.38 -7.01
C SER A 5 15.23 8.17 -6.67
N GLU A 6 14.66 7.51 -7.68
CA GLU A 6 13.86 6.30 -7.47
C GLU A 6 14.69 5.14 -6.92
N ARG A 7 15.92 4.96 -7.41
CA ARG A 7 16.85 3.97 -6.84
C ARG A 7 17.21 4.29 -5.39
N LEU A 8 17.41 5.55 -5.06
CA LEU A 8 17.64 5.98 -3.68
C LEU A 8 16.44 5.68 -2.81
N CYS A 9 15.22 6.02 -3.25
CA CYS A 9 13.98 5.72 -2.53
C CYS A 9 13.81 4.20 -2.31
N ALA A 10 14.08 3.38 -3.34
CA ALA A 10 14.00 1.92 -3.20
C ALA A 10 14.99 1.39 -2.17
N ASN A 11 16.21 1.95 -2.12
CA ASN A 11 17.19 1.59 -1.09
C ASN A 11 16.77 2.07 0.31
N VAL A 12 16.10 3.23 0.42
CA VAL A 12 15.52 3.69 1.70
C VAL A 12 14.41 2.76 2.15
N VAL A 13 13.51 2.35 1.24
CA VAL A 13 12.48 1.33 1.54
C VAL A 13 13.14 0.07 2.09
N ARG A 14 14.19 -0.45 1.46
CA ARG A 14 14.92 -1.63 1.94
C ARG A 14 15.52 -1.42 3.33
N GLY A 15 16.16 -0.27 3.56
CA GLY A 15 16.72 0.09 4.86
C GLY A 15 15.66 0.09 5.96
N LEU A 16 14.53 0.77 5.73
CA LEU A 16 13.41 0.81 6.67
C LEU A 16 12.85 -0.59 6.96
N VAL A 17 12.72 -1.43 5.94
CA VAL A 17 12.26 -2.82 6.10
C VAL A 17 13.23 -3.64 6.96
N MET A 18 14.52 -3.57 6.66
CA MET A 18 15.54 -4.33 7.41
C MET A 18 15.57 -3.88 8.88
N ASP A 19 15.60 -2.58 9.12
CA ASP A 19 15.70 -2.02 10.47
C ASP A 19 14.45 -2.35 11.31
N ALA A 20 13.25 -2.17 10.73
CA ALA A 20 12.00 -2.43 11.44
C ALA A 20 11.82 -3.93 11.77
N VAL A 21 12.08 -4.82 10.80
CA VAL A 21 11.97 -6.27 11.01
C VAL A 21 13.02 -6.75 12.01
N GLN A 22 14.26 -6.25 11.92
CA GLN A 22 15.33 -6.59 12.85
C GLN A 22 15.01 -6.11 14.28
N ARG A 23 14.52 -4.88 14.41
CA ARG A 23 14.13 -4.31 15.71
C ARG A 23 12.97 -5.09 16.34
N ALA A 24 11.97 -5.44 15.58
CA ALA A 24 10.84 -6.24 16.03
C ALA A 24 11.22 -7.70 16.33
N ASN A 25 12.37 -8.14 15.86
CA ASN A 25 12.79 -9.56 15.85
C ASN A 25 11.71 -10.49 15.29
N SER A 26 10.90 -9.97 14.38
CA SER A 26 9.74 -10.65 13.76
C SER A 26 9.32 -9.92 12.50
N GLY A 27 8.92 -10.64 11.46
CA GLY A 27 8.42 -10.07 10.22
C GLY A 27 8.89 -10.82 8.98
N HIS A 28 8.50 -10.31 7.82
CA HIS A 28 8.75 -10.92 6.52
C HIS A 28 9.47 -9.93 5.60
N PRO A 29 10.81 -9.92 5.55
CA PRO A 29 11.55 -8.94 4.76
C PRO A 29 11.62 -9.28 3.27
N GLY A 30 11.48 -10.54 2.87
CA GLY A 30 11.78 -11.03 1.52
C GLY A 30 10.99 -10.30 0.42
N MET A 31 9.68 -10.31 0.51
CA MET A 31 8.82 -9.64 -0.47
C MET A 31 9.04 -8.12 -0.47
N PRO A 32 9.06 -7.39 0.66
CA PRO A 32 9.35 -5.96 0.68
C PRO A 32 10.69 -5.59 0.03
N LEU A 33 11.74 -6.37 0.25
CA LEU A 33 13.06 -6.13 -0.36
C LEU A 33 13.03 -6.33 -1.87
N GLY A 34 12.33 -7.38 -2.33
CA GLY A 34 12.22 -7.71 -3.76
C GLY A 34 11.32 -6.76 -4.54
N MET A 35 10.31 -6.18 -3.89
CA MET A 35 9.31 -5.30 -4.52
C MET A 35 9.61 -3.80 -4.35
N ALA A 36 10.73 -3.42 -3.77
CA ALA A 36 11.03 -2.02 -3.44
C ALA A 36 11.02 -1.12 -4.69
N GLU A 37 11.66 -1.51 -5.80
CA GLU A 37 11.66 -0.74 -7.04
C GLU A 37 10.26 -0.66 -7.64
N ALA A 38 9.54 -1.78 -7.74
CA ALA A 38 8.19 -1.80 -8.29
C ALA A 38 7.24 -0.92 -7.47
N GLY A 39 7.32 -1.00 -6.14
CA GLY A 39 6.56 -0.15 -5.22
C GLY A 39 6.87 1.33 -5.44
N VAL A 40 8.14 1.72 -5.43
CA VAL A 40 8.55 3.11 -5.62
C VAL A 40 8.10 3.64 -6.99
N VAL A 41 8.27 2.88 -8.07
CA VAL A 41 7.85 3.31 -9.41
C VAL A 41 6.33 3.46 -9.49
N LEU A 42 5.57 2.50 -8.96
CA LEU A 42 4.10 2.58 -8.91
C LEU A 42 3.64 3.83 -8.18
N TRP A 43 4.14 4.07 -6.97
CA TRP A 43 3.73 5.18 -6.12
C TRP A 43 4.20 6.54 -6.63
N SER A 44 5.35 6.62 -7.32
CA SER A 44 5.91 7.89 -7.79
C SER A 44 5.44 8.31 -9.18
N ARG A 45 4.94 7.39 -10.00
CA ARG A 45 4.62 7.66 -11.41
C ARG A 45 3.18 7.37 -11.81
N PHE A 46 2.51 6.45 -11.14
CA PHE A 46 1.23 5.92 -11.59
C PHE A 46 0.10 6.14 -10.59
N LEU A 47 0.36 5.94 -9.31
CA LEU A 47 -0.67 6.00 -8.29
C LEU A 47 -1.12 7.45 -8.03
N SER A 48 -2.41 7.70 -8.19
CA SER A 48 -3.05 8.99 -7.90
C SER A 48 -3.59 8.97 -6.47
N PHE A 49 -3.02 9.78 -5.59
CA PHE A 49 -3.41 9.85 -4.18
C PHE A 49 -3.13 11.24 -3.60
N ASP A 50 -3.78 11.55 -2.49
CA ASP A 50 -3.49 12.74 -1.67
C ASP A 50 -3.20 12.28 -0.23
N PRO A 51 -1.97 12.43 0.27
CA PRO A 51 -1.65 12.04 1.64
C PRO A 51 -2.34 12.93 2.69
N ALA A 52 -2.75 14.15 2.33
CA ALA A 52 -3.50 15.05 3.19
C ALA A 52 -5.00 14.69 3.26
N ASP A 53 -5.53 14.04 2.22
CA ASP A 53 -6.88 13.46 2.19
C ASP A 53 -6.83 11.97 1.79
N PRO A 54 -6.41 11.08 2.69
CA PRO A 54 -6.31 9.64 2.40
C PRO A 54 -7.67 8.97 2.14
N LYS A 55 -8.78 9.71 2.26
CA LYS A 55 -10.13 9.25 1.95
C LYS A 55 -10.73 9.89 0.70
N TRP A 56 -9.95 10.66 -0.05
CA TRP A 56 -10.41 11.25 -1.31
C TRP A 56 -11.13 10.21 -2.18
N PRO A 57 -12.39 10.46 -2.59
CA PRO A 57 -13.21 9.44 -3.25
C PRO A 57 -12.62 8.88 -4.54
N ASN A 58 -11.96 9.72 -5.35
CA ASN A 58 -11.39 9.32 -6.65
C ASN A 58 -9.89 9.02 -6.59
N ARG A 59 -9.33 8.76 -5.39
CA ARG A 59 -7.95 8.26 -5.28
C ARG A 59 -7.83 6.85 -5.85
N ASP A 60 -6.68 6.49 -6.36
CA ASP A 60 -6.37 5.11 -6.67
C ASP A 60 -6.32 4.25 -5.39
N ARG A 61 -6.62 2.97 -5.52
CA ARG A 61 -6.58 2.00 -4.44
C ARG A 61 -5.33 1.15 -4.56
N PHE A 62 -4.52 1.14 -3.51
CA PHE A 62 -3.38 0.22 -3.43
C PHE A 62 -3.68 -0.87 -2.40
N VAL A 63 -3.71 -2.11 -2.85
CA VAL A 63 -3.98 -3.28 -2.01
C VAL A 63 -2.76 -4.19 -1.97
N LEU A 64 -2.20 -4.38 -0.79
CA LEU A 64 -1.16 -5.37 -0.56
C LEU A 64 -1.81 -6.70 -0.15
N SER A 65 -2.15 -7.55 -1.14
CA SER A 65 -2.76 -8.86 -0.89
C SER A 65 -1.80 -9.80 -0.15
N ALA A 66 -0.51 -9.74 -0.47
CA ALA A 66 0.54 -10.39 0.31
C ALA A 66 0.82 -9.61 1.61
N GLY A 67 -0.18 -9.55 2.50
CA GLY A 67 -0.20 -8.69 3.69
C GLY A 67 0.94 -8.94 4.68
N HIS A 68 1.58 -10.12 4.65
CA HIS A 68 2.78 -10.41 5.43
C HIS A 68 3.95 -9.46 5.08
N GLY A 69 3.98 -8.90 3.87
CA GLY A 69 4.95 -7.88 3.46
C GLY A 69 4.59 -6.45 3.85
N SER A 70 3.83 -6.26 4.91
CA SER A 70 3.27 -4.97 5.38
C SER A 70 4.29 -3.84 5.44
N MET A 71 5.55 -4.10 5.77
CA MET A 71 6.61 -3.08 5.81
C MET A 71 6.86 -2.41 4.46
N LEU A 72 6.60 -3.07 3.31
CA LEU A 72 6.63 -2.39 2.01
C LEU A 72 5.61 -1.25 1.99
N LEU A 73 4.36 -1.55 2.36
CA LEU A 73 3.28 -0.56 2.38
C LEU A 73 3.58 0.57 3.36
N TYR A 74 4.02 0.26 4.58
CA TYR A 74 4.33 1.29 5.57
C TYR A 74 5.48 2.21 5.16
N ALA A 75 6.54 1.65 4.56
CA ALA A 75 7.63 2.46 4.03
C ALA A 75 7.18 3.38 2.88
N LEU A 76 6.33 2.89 1.97
CA LEU A 76 5.77 3.67 0.88
C LEU A 76 4.83 4.78 1.39
N LEU A 77 3.94 4.49 2.35
CA LEU A 77 3.07 5.47 3.00
C LEU A 77 3.89 6.58 3.67
N HIS A 78 4.90 6.21 4.45
CA HIS A 78 5.79 7.17 5.12
C HIS A 78 6.51 8.08 4.10
N LEU A 79 7.13 7.50 3.09
CA LEU A 79 7.88 8.26 2.07
C LEU A 79 6.97 9.12 1.17
N SER A 80 5.70 8.77 1.06
CA SER A 80 4.70 9.51 0.28
C SER A 80 4.00 10.61 1.08
N GLY A 81 4.35 10.81 2.36
CA GLY A 81 3.87 11.91 3.18
C GLY A 81 2.53 11.66 3.90
N PHE A 82 2.07 10.43 3.96
CA PHE A 82 0.94 10.10 4.84
C PHE A 82 1.30 10.32 6.31
N ASP A 83 0.29 10.50 7.15
CA ASP A 83 0.46 10.63 8.61
C ASP A 83 0.92 9.31 9.23
N LEU A 84 2.13 8.92 8.91
CA LEU A 84 2.84 7.77 9.43
C LEU A 84 4.31 8.14 9.63
N SER A 85 4.70 8.36 10.87
CA SER A 85 6.02 8.84 11.23
C SER A 85 7.09 7.75 11.19
N LEU A 86 8.35 8.16 11.21
CA LEU A 86 9.46 7.21 11.37
C LEU A 86 9.42 6.51 12.75
N ASP A 87 8.88 7.16 13.77
CA ASP A 87 8.72 6.54 15.08
C ASP A 87 7.63 5.46 15.04
N ASP A 88 6.52 5.67 14.29
CA ASP A 88 5.54 4.61 14.06
C ASP A 88 6.18 3.38 13.37
N ILE A 89 7.08 3.60 12.41
CA ILE A 89 7.82 2.51 11.75
C ILE A 89 8.75 1.79 12.72
N ARG A 90 9.39 2.50 13.65
CA ARG A 90 10.22 1.89 14.69
C ARG A 90 9.44 0.99 15.65
N GLU A 91 8.15 1.25 15.82
CA GLU A 91 7.24 0.45 16.64
C GLU A 91 6.54 -0.67 15.84
N PHE A 92 7.10 -1.07 14.69
CA PHE A 92 6.58 -2.16 13.86
C PHE A 92 6.33 -3.42 14.69
N ARG A 93 5.11 -3.98 14.59
CA ARG A 93 4.65 -5.17 15.32
C ARG A 93 4.60 -5.05 16.84
N GLN A 94 4.75 -3.85 17.39
CA GLN A 94 4.55 -3.67 18.82
C GLN A 94 3.06 -3.53 19.15
N TRP A 95 2.68 -3.91 20.37
CA TRP A 95 1.29 -3.80 20.80
C TRP A 95 0.80 -2.35 20.75
N GLY A 96 -0.33 -2.11 20.09
CA GLY A 96 -0.92 -0.78 19.95
C GLY A 96 -0.23 0.14 18.95
N SER A 97 0.80 -0.34 18.22
CA SER A 97 1.48 0.46 17.20
C SER A 97 0.59 0.69 15.98
N ARG A 98 0.87 1.78 15.24
CA ARG A 98 0.21 2.10 13.97
C ARG A 98 0.73 1.27 12.79
N THR A 99 1.71 0.41 13.03
CA THR A 99 2.34 -0.48 12.04
C THR A 99 2.24 -1.94 12.47
N PRO A 100 1.03 -2.51 12.53
CA PRO A 100 0.84 -3.92 12.89
C PRO A 100 1.50 -4.86 11.88
N GLY A 101 1.64 -6.14 12.24
CA GLY A 101 2.32 -7.14 11.42
C GLY A 101 1.69 -7.39 10.05
N HIS A 102 0.41 -7.09 9.91
CA HIS A 102 -0.35 -7.10 8.65
C HIS A 102 -1.15 -5.82 8.54
N PRO A 103 -1.41 -5.29 7.33
CA PRO A 103 -2.18 -4.05 7.17
C PRO A 103 -3.60 -4.19 7.73
N GLU A 104 -4.02 -3.18 8.48
CA GLU A 104 -5.37 -3.14 9.07
C GLU A 104 -6.08 -1.86 8.62
N TYR A 105 -7.24 -2.03 7.99
CA TYR A 105 -8.08 -0.90 7.55
C TYR A 105 -8.55 -0.07 8.75
N GLY A 106 -8.43 1.23 8.62
CA GLY A 106 -8.82 2.19 9.67
C GLY A 106 -7.80 2.34 10.82
N HIS A 107 -6.75 1.54 10.85
CA HIS A 107 -5.68 1.62 11.84
C HIS A 107 -4.50 2.47 11.36
N THR A 108 -4.04 2.22 10.15
CA THR A 108 -2.98 3.01 9.50
C THR A 108 -3.58 3.86 8.38
N PRO A 109 -3.35 5.18 8.33
CA PRO A 109 -3.79 6.03 7.22
C PRO A 109 -3.25 5.53 5.87
N GLY A 110 -4.12 5.48 4.85
CA GLY A 110 -3.75 5.00 3.50
C GLY A 110 -3.83 3.49 3.31
N VAL A 111 -4.16 2.71 4.34
CA VAL A 111 -4.47 1.28 4.19
C VAL A 111 -5.91 1.10 3.71
N GLU A 112 -6.08 0.51 2.53
CA GLU A 112 -7.38 0.38 1.85
C GLU A 112 -8.20 -0.83 2.33
N THR A 113 -7.55 -1.88 2.79
CA THR A 113 -8.21 -3.09 3.29
C THR A 113 -7.30 -3.88 4.22
N THR A 114 -7.90 -4.57 5.18
CA THR A 114 -7.18 -5.51 6.05
C THR A 114 -6.79 -6.73 5.24
N THR A 115 -5.50 -7.09 5.30
CA THR A 115 -4.95 -8.27 4.65
C THR A 115 -4.09 -9.08 5.61
N GLY A 116 -3.70 -10.28 5.21
CA GLY A 116 -2.97 -11.25 6.05
C GLY A 116 -3.32 -12.65 5.61
N PRO A 117 -4.60 -13.06 5.70
CA PRO A 117 -5.05 -14.28 5.01
C PRO A 117 -4.84 -14.12 3.51
N LEU A 118 -4.16 -15.08 2.89
CA LEU A 118 -3.86 -15.05 1.45
C LEU A 118 -5.15 -15.06 0.61
N GLY A 119 -5.10 -14.43 -0.56
CA GLY A 119 -6.25 -14.31 -1.47
C GLY A 119 -7.24 -13.19 -1.12
N GLN A 120 -7.43 -12.85 0.15
CA GLN A 120 -8.42 -11.85 0.61
C GLN A 120 -8.21 -10.48 -0.04
N GLY A 121 -6.97 -9.98 -0.09
CA GLY A 121 -6.66 -8.68 -0.67
C GLY A 121 -6.94 -8.64 -2.17
N LEU A 122 -6.61 -9.70 -2.91
CA LEU A 122 -6.91 -9.82 -4.34
C LEU A 122 -8.42 -9.78 -4.59
N ALA A 123 -9.20 -10.56 -3.85
CA ALA A 123 -10.65 -10.57 -3.95
C ALA A 123 -11.28 -9.20 -3.61
N ASN A 124 -10.78 -8.53 -2.56
CA ASN A 124 -11.21 -7.18 -2.21
C ASN A 124 -10.87 -6.18 -3.34
N GLY A 125 -9.67 -6.29 -3.95
CA GLY A 125 -9.26 -5.46 -5.07
C GLY A 125 -10.19 -5.62 -6.29
N VAL A 126 -10.61 -6.83 -6.59
CA VAL A 126 -11.62 -7.11 -7.65
C VAL A 126 -12.95 -6.42 -7.29
N GLY A 127 -13.39 -6.54 -6.03
CA GLY A 127 -14.59 -5.86 -5.55
C GLY A 127 -14.51 -4.34 -5.66
N MET A 128 -13.35 -3.74 -5.34
CA MET A 128 -13.11 -2.30 -5.47
C MET A 128 -13.18 -1.85 -6.94
N ALA A 129 -12.59 -2.60 -7.87
CA ALA A 129 -12.64 -2.30 -9.31
C ALA A 129 -14.06 -2.43 -9.88
N ILE A 130 -14.84 -3.40 -9.42
CA ILE A 130 -16.28 -3.52 -9.78
C ILE A 130 -17.07 -2.32 -9.25
N ALA A 131 -16.79 -1.90 -8.01
CA ALA A 131 -17.44 -0.74 -7.40
C ALA A 131 -17.11 0.56 -8.15
N GLU A 132 -15.83 0.75 -8.54
CA GLU A 132 -15.41 1.89 -9.38
C GLU A 132 -16.23 1.95 -10.67
N ARG A 133 -16.29 0.84 -11.43
CA ARG A 133 -17.07 0.76 -12.69
C ARG A 133 -18.57 1.07 -12.48
N TRP A 134 -19.15 0.56 -11.40
CA TRP A 134 -20.54 0.84 -11.07
C TRP A 134 -20.76 2.34 -10.74
N LEU A 135 -19.88 2.93 -9.93
CA LEU A 135 -19.94 4.34 -9.56
C LEU A 135 -19.73 5.24 -10.78
N ALA A 136 -18.74 4.93 -11.63
CA ALA A 136 -18.48 5.65 -12.87
C ALA A 136 -19.71 5.68 -13.79
N THR A 137 -20.35 4.52 -13.98
CA THR A 137 -21.58 4.42 -14.79
C THR A 137 -22.73 5.24 -14.20
N ARG A 138 -22.78 5.40 -12.87
CA ARG A 138 -23.85 6.09 -12.17
C ARG A 138 -23.68 7.61 -12.12
N PHE A 139 -22.42 8.07 -12.00
CA PHE A 139 -22.14 9.46 -11.65
C PHE A 139 -21.37 10.26 -12.70
N ASN A 140 -20.63 9.59 -13.61
CA ASN A 140 -19.90 10.28 -14.67
C ASN A 140 -20.88 10.87 -15.71
N GLN A 141 -20.49 11.99 -16.30
CA GLN A 141 -21.21 12.66 -17.38
C GLN A 141 -20.31 12.68 -18.64
N PRO A 142 -20.86 12.92 -19.84
CA PRO A 142 -20.09 12.86 -21.09
C PRO A 142 -18.81 13.73 -21.10
N ASP A 143 -18.84 14.88 -20.42
CA ASP A 143 -17.71 15.82 -20.38
C ASP A 143 -17.14 15.99 -18.96
N PHE A 144 -17.49 15.12 -18.02
CA PHE A 144 -17.06 15.19 -16.62
C PHE A 144 -16.97 13.82 -15.98
N GLU A 145 -15.74 13.36 -15.76
CA GLU A 145 -15.44 12.11 -15.08
C GLU A 145 -15.19 12.38 -13.59
N LEU A 146 -16.19 12.06 -12.76
CA LEU A 146 -16.11 12.18 -11.31
C LEU A 146 -15.35 11.00 -10.69
N ILE A 147 -15.53 9.81 -11.26
CA ILE A 147 -14.96 8.55 -10.81
C ILE A 147 -14.16 7.93 -11.95
N ASP A 148 -12.85 7.83 -11.78
CA ASP A 148 -11.90 7.27 -12.77
C ASP A 148 -10.61 6.82 -12.06
N HIS A 149 -10.76 6.06 -10.99
CA HIS A 149 -9.61 5.57 -10.24
C HIS A 149 -9.29 4.11 -10.54
N TYR A 150 -8.03 3.76 -10.47
CA TYR A 150 -7.55 2.40 -10.61
C TYR A 150 -7.44 1.69 -9.25
N THR A 151 -7.48 0.37 -9.30
CA THR A 151 -7.15 -0.50 -8.17
C THR A 151 -5.92 -1.33 -8.51
N TYR A 152 -4.84 -1.09 -7.78
CA TYR A 152 -3.57 -1.80 -7.93
C TYR A 152 -3.45 -2.84 -6.81
N VAL A 153 -3.18 -4.08 -7.17
CA VAL A 153 -3.04 -5.17 -6.21
C VAL A 153 -1.66 -5.81 -6.35
N VAL A 154 -0.93 -5.88 -5.24
CA VAL A 154 0.30 -6.68 -5.15
C VAL A 154 -0.05 -8.02 -4.50
N ALA A 155 0.06 -9.09 -5.28
CA ALA A 155 -0.24 -10.45 -4.87
C ALA A 155 0.98 -11.35 -5.10
N GLY A 156 1.24 -12.25 -4.18
CA GLY A 156 2.16 -13.37 -4.40
C GLY A 156 1.44 -14.57 -5.03
N ASP A 157 2.20 -15.55 -5.44
CA ASP A 157 1.69 -16.82 -5.97
C ASP A 157 0.72 -17.50 -4.99
N GLY A 158 1.05 -17.50 -3.69
CA GLY A 158 0.15 -18.01 -2.66
C GLY A 158 -1.21 -17.32 -2.61
N CYS A 159 -1.29 -16.01 -2.93
CA CYS A 159 -2.57 -15.30 -3.00
C CYS A 159 -3.46 -15.76 -4.18
N LEU A 160 -2.87 -16.37 -5.19
CA LEU A 160 -3.57 -16.86 -6.39
C LEU A 160 -3.97 -18.33 -6.29
N MET A 161 -3.52 -19.02 -5.24
CA MET A 161 -3.77 -20.44 -5.02
C MET A 161 -4.92 -20.71 -4.04
N GLU A 162 -5.52 -19.64 -3.41
CA GLU A 162 -6.62 -19.69 -2.45
C GLU A 162 -8.02 -19.70 -3.12
#